data_5bd52edac55bb417586710ae935a3951
#
_entry.id   5bd52edac55bb417586710ae935a3951
#
_cell.length_a   1.000
_cell.length_b   1.000
_cell.length_c   1.000
_cell.angle_alpha   90.00
_cell.angle_beta   90.00
_cell.angle_gamma   90.00
#
_symmetry.space_group_name_H-M   'P 1'
#
loop_
_entity.id
_entity.type
_entity.pdbx_description
1 polymer ?
#
loop_
_entity_poly.entity_id
_entity_poly.type
_entity_poly.pdbx_seq_one_letter_code
_entity_poly.pdbx_strand_id
1 'polypeptide(L)'
;GQACARALLAHGFPVLGWSRTPRDVAGVECRAGADGLTETLARAQIVVTLLPQTQETQNIIDARALATLPRGAYLINPGRGPLIDDDALIAALDTGQLAHATLDVFREEPLPPEHPFWAHPRVTVTPHIAAETRPHTAARVIAENIRRGEAGEPFLNQVDTDRGY
;
A
#
# COMPACT_ATOMS: atom_id res chain seq x y z
N GLY A 1 2.08 1.45 -7.50
CA GLY A 1 2.29 0.00 -7.61
C GLY A 1 3.25 -0.36 -8.75
N GLN A 2 2.96 0.03 -9.98
CA GLN A 2 3.78 -0.38 -11.15
C GLN A 2 5.25 0.07 -11.07
N ALA A 3 5.53 1.27 -10.53
CA ALA A 3 6.90 1.74 -10.37
C ALA A 3 7.68 0.88 -9.36
N CYS A 4 7.05 0.54 -8.23
CA CYS A 4 7.63 -0.37 -7.23
C CYS A 4 7.85 -1.77 -7.83
N ALA A 5 6.87 -2.31 -8.56
CA ALA A 5 6.99 -3.61 -9.21
C ALA A 5 8.19 -3.66 -10.18
N ARG A 6 8.32 -2.64 -11.05
CA ARG A 6 9.48 -2.56 -11.97
C ARG A 6 10.81 -2.46 -11.23
N ALA A 7 10.89 -1.70 -10.15
CA ALA A 7 12.10 -1.60 -9.35
C ALA A 7 12.48 -2.95 -8.71
N LEU A 8 11.51 -3.66 -8.14
CA LEU A 8 11.74 -4.97 -7.54
C LEU A 8 12.17 -6.01 -8.58
N LEU A 9 11.53 -6.04 -9.76
CA LEU A 9 11.93 -6.91 -10.87
C LEU A 9 13.38 -6.64 -11.33
N ALA A 10 13.78 -5.36 -11.40
CA ALA A 10 15.15 -4.99 -11.77
C ALA A 10 16.19 -5.46 -10.74
N HIS A 11 15.78 -5.70 -9.50
CA HIS A 11 16.61 -6.29 -8.44
C HIS A 11 16.46 -7.82 -8.33
N GLY A 12 15.77 -8.47 -9.29
CA GLY A 12 15.65 -9.91 -9.36
C GLY A 12 14.60 -10.55 -8.44
N PHE A 13 13.72 -9.75 -7.82
CA PHE A 13 12.63 -10.30 -7.03
C PHE A 13 11.50 -10.82 -7.92
N PRO A 14 10.94 -12.01 -7.65
CA PRO A 14 9.68 -12.41 -8.24
C PRO A 14 8.56 -11.53 -7.67
N VAL A 15 7.73 -10.94 -8.54
CA VAL A 15 6.70 -9.98 -8.12
C VAL A 15 5.31 -10.52 -8.45
N LEU A 16 4.47 -10.60 -7.43
CA LEU A 16 3.03 -10.79 -7.54
C LEU A 16 2.35 -9.43 -7.42
N GLY A 17 1.37 -9.15 -8.25
CA GLY A 17 0.58 -7.93 -8.18
C GLY A 17 -0.90 -8.25 -7.97
N TRP A 18 -1.53 -7.51 -7.07
CA TRP A 18 -2.98 -7.56 -6.91
C TRP A 18 -3.62 -6.19 -7.13
N SER A 19 -4.80 -6.18 -7.73
CA SER A 19 -5.65 -5.01 -7.87
C SER A 19 -7.13 -5.42 -7.93
N ARG A 20 -8.04 -4.48 -7.64
CA ARG A 20 -9.48 -4.74 -7.70
C ARG A 20 -9.94 -5.25 -9.07
N THR A 21 -9.45 -4.64 -10.13
CA THR A 21 -9.74 -5.01 -11.52
C THR A 21 -8.50 -5.60 -12.18
N PRO A 22 -8.67 -6.51 -13.16
CA PRO A 22 -7.55 -7.10 -13.88
C PRO A 22 -6.59 -6.04 -14.44
N ARG A 23 -5.30 -6.30 -14.31
CA ARG A 23 -4.21 -5.49 -14.85
C ARG A 23 -3.21 -6.41 -15.52
N ASP A 24 -2.54 -5.89 -16.54
CA ASP A 24 -1.38 -6.52 -17.14
C ASP A 24 -0.16 -5.61 -16.92
N VAL A 25 0.87 -6.18 -16.30
CA VAL A 25 2.13 -5.48 -16.02
C VAL A 25 3.26 -6.42 -16.39
N ALA A 26 4.09 -6.00 -17.34
CA ALA A 26 5.17 -6.83 -17.86
C ALA A 26 6.07 -7.36 -16.73
N GLY A 27 6.25 -8.68 -16.69
CA GLY A 27 7.07 -9.39 -15.70
C GLY A 27 6.41 -9.59 -14.33
N VAL A 28 5.17 -9.13 -14.12
CA VAL A 28 4.41 -9.29 -12.88
C VAL A 28 3.30 -10.32 -13.07
N GLU A 29 3.21 -11.28 -12.18
CA GLU A 29 2.07 -12.19 -12.12
C GLU A 29 0.89 -11.47 -11.45
N CYS A 30 -0.04 -10.96 -12.25
CA CYS A 30 -1.17 -10.16 -11.77
C CYS A 30 -2.39 -11.03 -11.43
N ARG A 31 -3.04 -10.69 -10.30
CA ARG A 31 -4.31 -11.27 -9.84
C ARG A 31 -5.31 -10.14 -9.57
N ALA A 32 -6.60 -10.46 -9.58
CA ALA A 32 -7.66 -9.48 -9.32
C ALA A 32 -8.83 -10.09 -8.53
N GLY A 33 -9.61 -9.20 -7.92
CA GLY A 33 -10.79 -9.58 -7.13
C GLY A 33 -10.45 -10.27 -5.80
N ALA A 34 -11.49 -10.71 -5.08
CA ALA A 34 -11.33 -11.26 -3.72
C ALA A 34 -10.50 -12.55 -3.69
N ASP A 35 -10.79 -13.48 -4.60
CA ASP A 35 -10.06 -14.75 -4.69
C ASP A 35 -8.58 -14.51 -5.04
N GLY A 36 -8.34 -13.59 -6.00
CA GLY A 36 -6.98 -13.20 -6.39
C GLY A 36 -6.19 -12.55 -5.25
N LEU A 37 -6.84 -11.85 -4.32
CA LEU A 37 -6.18 -11.33 -3.11
C LEU A 37 -5.69 -12.49 -2.23
N THR A 38 -6.57 -13.44 -1.94
CA THR A 38 -6.25 -14.61 -1.12
C THR A 38 -5.09 -15.42 -1.74
N GLU A 39 -5.14 -15.70 -3.05
CA GLU A 39 -4.07 -16.40 -3.76
C GLU A 39 -2.73 -15.67 -3.72
N THR A 40 -2.77 -14.33 -3.87
CA THR A 40 -1.56 -13.50 -3.80
C THR A 40 -0.95 -13.53 -2.40
N LEU A 41 -1.77 -13.34 -1.36
CA LEU A 41 -1.31 -13.34 0.03
C LEU A 41 -0.74 -14.70 0.43
N ALA A 42 -1.36 -15.81 0.03
CA ALA A 42 -0.89 -17.16 0.36
C ALA A 42 0.54 -17.46 -0.12
N ARG A 43 1.05 -16.69 -1.10
CA ARG A 43 2.37 -16.88 -1.71
C ARG A 43 3.36 -15.76 -1.36
N ALA A 44 2.89 -14.67 -0.78
CA ALA A 44 3.70 -13.48 -0.53
C ALA A 44 4.55 -13.62 0.74
N GLN A 45 5.87 -13.64 0.60
CA GLN A 45 6.80 -13.55 1.73
C GLN A 45 6.96 -12.10 2.22
N ILE A 46 6.79 -11.13 1.34
CA ILE A 46 6.83 -9.70 1.64
C ILE A 46 5.60 -9.06 0.99
N VAL A 47 4.77 -8.43 1.78
CA VAL A 47 3.60 -7.67 1.32
C VAL A 47 3.90 -6.18 1.36
N VAL A 48 3.63 -5.47 0.26
CA VAL A 48 3.72 -4.02 0.18
C VAL A 48 2.34 -3.46 -0.17
N THR A 49 1.74 -2.68 0.71
CA THR A 49 0.42 -2.09 0.50
C THR A 49 0.54 -0.72 -0.16
N LEU A 50 -0.03 -0.58 -1.36
CA LEU A 50 0.03 0.64 -2.19
C LEU A 50 -1.35 1.04 -2.72
N LEU A 51 -2.40 0.57 -2.06
CA LEU A 51 -3.78 0.85 -2.43
C LEU A 51 -4.20 2.26 -1.97
N PRO A 52 -5.14 2.91 -2.68
CA PRO A 52 -5.81 4.08 -2.16
C PRO A 52 -6.69 3.70 -0.96
N GLN A 53 -6.95 4.68 -0.09
CA GLN A 53 -7.93 4.52 0.99
C GLN A 53 -9.33 4.75 0.44
N THR A 54 -10.18 3.74 0.52
CA THR A 54 -11.61 3.77 0.17
C THR A 54 -12.38 2.93 1.17
N GLN A 55 -13.70 2.96 1.14
CA GLN A 55 -14.52 2.05 1.96
C GLN A 55 -14.21 0.58 1.68
N GLU A 56 -13.94 0.23 0.42
CA GLU A 56 -13.64 -1.15 0.00
C GLU A 56 -12.24 -1.62 0.44
N THR A 57 -11.31 -0.70 0.66
CA THR A 57 -9.93 -1.02 1.05
C THR A 57 -9.67 -0.84 2.54
N GLN A 58 -10.63 -0.33 3.29
CA GLN A 58 -10.52 -0.25 4.74
C GLN A 58 -10.40 -1.64 5.35
N ASN A 59 -9.36 -1.86 6.17
CA ASN A 59 -9.02 -3.14 6.78
C ASN A 59 -8.91 -4.30 5.77
N ILE A 60 -8.51 -4.02 4.53
CA ILE A 60 -8.29 -5.08 3.54
C ILE A 60 -7.22 -6.09 3.98
N ILE A 61 -6.30 -5.65 4.84
CA ILE A 61 -5.35 -6.49 5.56
C ILE A 61 -5.85 -6.66 7.01
N ASP A 62 -6.84 -7.49 7.16
CA ASP A 62 -7.44 -7.90 8.44
C ASP A 62 -6.80 -9.18 9.00
N ALA A 63 -7.32 -9.70 10.11
CA ALA A 63 -6.84 -10.93 10.74
C ALA A 63 -6.87 -12.14 9.79
N ARG A 64 -7.87 -12.24 8.92
CA ARG A 64 -7.99 -13.33 7.95
C ARG A 64 -6.93 -13.21 6.85
N ALA A 65 -6.75 -12.01 6.32
CA ALA A 65 -5.71 -11.72 5.33
C ALA A 65 -4.31 -12.03 5.89
N LEU A 66 -4.03 -11.59 7.13
CA LEU A 66 -2.76 -11.84 7.82
C LEU A 66 -2.52 -13.34 8.06
N ALA A 67 -3.57 -14.09 8.44
CA ALA A 67 -3.48 -15.53 8.64
C ALA A 67 -3.24 -16.32 7.34
N THR A 68 -3.57 -15.74 6.17
CA THR A 68 -3.34 -16.36 4.87
C THR A 68 -1.87 -16.32 4.44
N LEU A 69 -1.10 -15.37 4.96
CA LEU A 69 0.32 -15.23 4.63
C LEU A 69 1.15 -16.44 5.09
N PRO A 70 2.25 -16.75 4.40
CA PRO A 70 3.23 -17.66 4.93
C PRO A 70 3.72 -17.21 6.31
N ARG A 71 3.89 -18.15 7.25
CA ARG A 71 4.40 -17.84 8.58
C ARG A 71 5.78 -17.16 8.49
N GLY A 72 5.95 -16.08 9.22
CA GLY A 72 7.18 -15.29 9.19
C GLY A 72 7.26 -14.31 8.01
N ALA A 73 6.16 -14.02 7.34
CA ALA A 73 6.12 -13.00 6.30
C ALA A 73 6.39 -11.59 6.85
N TYR A 74 6.72 -10.67 5.95
CA TYR A 74 6.97 -9.26 6.24
C TYR A 74 5.87 -8.38 5.65
N LEU A 75 5.52 -7.32 6.36
CA LEU A 75 4.54 -6.33 5.89
C LEU A 75 5.18 -4.94 5.81
N ILE A 76 4.97 -4.24 4.70
CA ILE A 76 5.43 -2.86 4.50
C ILE A 76 4.23 -2.03 4.07
N ASN A 77 3.89 -0.99 4.85
CA ASN A 77 2.80 -0.08 4.52
C ASN A 77 3.30 1.35 4.28
N PRO A 78 3.62 1.71 3.03
CA PRO A 78 3.86 3.09 2.63
C PRO A 78 2.62 3.73 1.98
N GLY A 79 1.46 3.09 2.07
CA GLY A 79 0.23 3.49 1.43
C GLY A 79 -0.64 4.39 2.30
N ARG A 80 -1.54 3.79 3.09
CA ARG A 80 -2.43 4.47 4.04
C ARG A 80 -2.67 3.60 5.28
N GLY A 81 -2.71 4.21 6.46
CA GLY A 81 -2.92 3.52 7.74
C GLY A 81 -4.16 2.63 7.75
N PRO A 82 -5.35 3.14 7.39
CA PRO A 82 -6.59 2.37 7.42
C PRO A 82 -6.67 1.15 6.50
N LEU A 83 -5.66 0.86 5.67
CA LEU A 83 -5.59 -0.38 4.91
C LEU A 83 -5.39 -1.62 5.79
N ILE A 84 -4.84 -1.45 6.98
CA ILE A 84 -4.49 -2.53 7.90
C ILE A 84 -5.36 -2.39 9.16
N ASP A 85 -5.77 -3.51 9.70
CA ASP A 85 -6.34 -3.60 11.06
C ASP A 85 -5.19 -3.65 12.07
N ASP A 86 -5.08 -2.61 12.93
CA ASP A 86 -3.95 -2.43 13.83
C ASP A 86 -3.89 -3.52 14.91
N ASP A 87 -5.05 -3.92 15.47
CA ASP A 87 -5.13 -4.95 16.48
C ASP A 87 -4.77 -6.32 15.92
N ALA A 88 -5.26 -6.61 14.70
CA ALA A 88 -4.91 -7.83 13.98
C ALA A 88 -3.41 -7.87 13.62
N LEU A 89 -2.82 -6.74 13.26
CA LEU A 89 -1.39 -6.64 12.97
C LEU A 89 -0.55 -6.92 14.21
N ILE A 90 -0.88 -6.32 15.35
CA ILE A 90 -0.19 -6.57 16.63
C ILE A 90 -0.26 -8.05 16.98
N ALA A 91 -1.45 -8.66 16.93
CA ALA A 91 -1.63 -10.08 17.23
C ALA A 91 -0.82 -10.99 16.29
N ALA A 92 -0.74 -10.64 15.00
CA ALA A 92 0.05 -11.39 14.02
C ALA A 92 1.57 -11.29 14.28
N LEU A 93 2.04 -10.14 14.75
CA LEU A 93 3.44 -9.93 15.14
C LEU A 93 3.77 -10.69 16.43
N ASP A 94 2.90 -10.62 17.44
CA ASP A 94 3.09 -11.30 18.72
C ASP A 94 3.17 -12.82 18.58
N THR A 95 2.31 -13.39 17.75
CA THR A 95 2.28 -14.83 17.49
C THR A 95 3.39 -15.31 16.54
N GLY A 96 4.12 -14.38 15.91
CA GLY A 96 5.13 -14.69 14.90
C GLY A 96 4.53 -15.15 13.56
N GLN A 97 3.27 -14.87 13.32
CA GLN A 97 2.65 -15.01 11.99
C GLN A 97 3.32 -14.04 11.02
N LEU A 98 3.60 -12.81 11.47
CA LEU A 98 4.52 -11.89 10.82
C LEU A 98 5.86 -11.84 11.54
N ALA A 99 6.95 -11.80 10.79
CA ALA A 99 8.28 -11.58 11.32
C ALA A 99 8.53 -10.12 11.68
N HIS A 100 8.02 -9.20 10.85
CA HIS A 100 8.22 -7.76 11.04
C HIS A 100 7.21 -6.95 10.22
N ALA A 101 6.91 -5.73 10.69
CA ALA A 101 6.16 -4.73 9.94
C ALA A 101 6.93 -3.41 9.87
N THR A 102 6.96 -2.78 8.68
CA THR A 102 7.45 -1.42 8.47
C THR A 102 6.27 -0.54 8.09
N LEU A 103 5.98 0.45 8.91
CA LEU A 103 4.80 1.31 8.80
C LEU A 103 5.23 2.76 8.63
N ASP A 104 4.88 3.36 7.49
CA ASP A 104 5.14 4.76 7.19
C ASP A 104 3.90 5.63 7.39
N VAL A 105 2.73 5.00 7.55
CA VAL A 105 1.42 5.65 7.64
C VAL A 105 0.56 4.99 8.70
N PHE A 106 -0.35 5.78 9.31
CA PHE A 106 -1.14 5.37 10.47
C PHE A 106 -2.60 5.78 10.32
N ARG A 107 -3.50 5.23 11.16
CA ARG A 107 -4.91 5.61 11.20
C ARG A 107 -5.09 7.02 11.74
N GLU A 108 -4.30 7.37 12.75
CA GLU A 108 -4.21 8.70 13.32
C GLU A 108 -2.79 9.22 13.10
N GLU A 109 -2.66 10.39 12.52
CA GLU A 109 -1.38 11.03 12.24
C GLU A 109 -1.38 12.47 12.78
N PRO A 110 -0.36 12.86 13.55
CA PRO A 110 0.81 12.06 13.97
C PRO A 110 0.44 10.88 14.84
N LEU A 111 1.19 9.75 14.72
CA LEU A 111 0.99 8.58 15.56
C LEU A 111 1.05 8.94 17.04
N PRO A 112 -0.01 8.68 17.86
CA PRO A 112 -0.05 9.03 19.27
C PRO A 112 1.17 8.47 20.03
N PRO A 113 1.73 9.23 20.99
CA PRO A 113 2.93 8.79 21.73
C PRO A 113 2.76 7.48 22.49
N GLU A 114 1.54 7.17 22.93
CA GLU A 114 1.18 5.93 23.66
C GLU A 114 0.85 4.76 22.73
N HIS A 115 0.87 4.94 21.42
CA HIS A 115 0.49 3.89 20.48
C HIS A 115 1.45 2.69 20.58
N PRO A 116 0.91 1.44 20.65
CA PRO A 116 1.73 0.23 20.83
C PRO A 116 2.84 0.03 19.80
N PHE A 117 2.70 0.56 18.59
CA PHE A 117 3.70 0.43 17.53
C PHE A 117 5.06 1.02 17.91
N TRP A 118 5.11 2.06 18.75
CA TRP A 118 6.38 2.66 19.19
C TRP A 118 7.26 1.70 19.99
N ALA A 119 6.63 0.91 20.86
CA ALA A 119 7.34 -0.01 21.74
C ALA A 119 7.48 -1.43 21.18
N HIS A 120 6.80 -1.75 20.07
CA HIS A 120 6.78 -3.12 19.58
C HIS A 120 8.09 -3.51 18.90
N PRO A 121 8.81 -4.56 19.36
CA PRO A 121 10.16 -4.89 18.88
C PRO A 121 10.22 -5.34 17.42
N ARG A 122 9.08 -5.67 16.81
CA ARG A 122 8.95 -6.12 15.41
C ARG A 122 8.26 -5.08 14.54
N VAL A 123 8.21 -3.82 14.96
CA VAL A 123 7.68 -2.72 14.17
C VAL A 123 8.75 -1.67 13.94
N THR A 124 8.89 -1.24 12.69
CA THR A 124 9.64 -0.04 12.33
C THR A 124 8.64 1.03 11.93
N VAL A 125 8.71 2.18 12.58
CA VAL A 125 7.89 3.37 12.31
C VAL A 125 8.71 4.38 11.53
N THR A 126 8.15 4.93 10.44
CA THR A 126 8.70 6.09 9.73
C THR A 126 7.61 7.17 9.62
N PRO A 127 7.97 8.47 9.56
CA PRO A 127 7.01 9.56 9.77
C PRO A 127 6.36 10.04 8.45
N HIS A 128 5.71 9.14 7.70
CA HIS A 128 4.98 9.41 6.45
C HIS A 128 5.86 10.10 5.38
N ILE A 129 7.02 9.50 5.11
CA ILE A 129 8.05 10.05 4.21
C ILE A 129 8.39 9.14 3.02
N ALA A 130 7.73 7.99 2.88
CA ALA A 130 8.06 7.01 1.83
C ALA A 130 7.82 7.54 0.40
N ALA A 131 6.95 8.54 0.22
CA ALA A 131 6.62 9.11 -1.08
C ALA A 131 6.45 10.63 -1.01
N GLU A 132 7.49 11.34 -0.60
CA GLU A 132 7.48 12.80 -0.55
C GLU A 132 7.28 13.42 -1.94
N THR A 133 6.40 14.41 -2.01
CA THR A 133 6.12 15.16 -3.24
C THR A 133 7.33 15.99 -3.64
N ARG A 134 7.88 15.71 -4.81
CA ARG A 134 9.00 16.48 -5.36
C ARG A 134 8.49 17.77 -6.01
N PRO A 135 8.82 18.98 -5.50
CA PRO A 135 8.26 20.25 -5.96
C PRO A 135 8.41 20.47 -7.48
N HIS A 136 9.56 20.14 -8.06
CA HIS A 136 9.83 20.37 -9.49
C HIS A 136 8.99 19.46 -10.42
N THR A 137 8.63 18.25 -9.99
CA THR A 137 7.75 17.36 -10.77
C THR A 137 6.29 17.75 -10.59
N ALA A 138 5.90 18.11 -9.37
CA ALA A 138 4.55 18.59 -9.08
C ALA A 138 4.25 19.88 -9.84
N ALA A 139 5.16 20.84 -9.84
CA ALA A 139 5.00 22.11 -10.56
C ALA A 139 4.70 21.92 -12.05
N ARG A 140 5.34 20.94 -12.70
CA ARG A 140 5.07 20.64 -14.12
C ARG A 140 3.64 20.14 -14.35
N VAL A 141 3.14 19.26 -13.48
CA VAL A 141 1.77 18.74 -13.58
C VAL A 141 0.75 19.83 -13.30
N ILE A 142 1.04 20.70 -12.32
CA ILE A 142 0.18 21.84 -11.97
C ILE A 142 0.10 22.81 -13.15
N ALA A 143 1.26 23.22 -13.72
CA ALA A 143 1.31 24.12 -14.86
C ALA A 143 0.56 23.56 -16.08
N GLU A 144 0.72 22.26 -16.36
CA GLU A 144 -0.01 21.60 -17.44
C GLU A 144 -1.52 21.57 -17.18
N ASN A 145 -1.95 21.33 -15.95
CA ASN A 145 -3.38 21.37 -15.61
C ASN A 145 -3.98 22.80 -15.69
N ILE A 146 -3.21 23.83 -15.36
CA ILE A 146 -3.64 25.22 -15.58
C ILE A 146 -3.86 25.46 -17.09
N ARG A 147 -2.86 25.13 -17.93
CA ARG A 147 -2.97 25.25 -19.39
C ARG A 147 -4.19 24.49 -19.94
N ARG A 148 -4.42 23.27 -19.49
CA ARG A 148 -5.58 22.46 -19.90
C ARG A 148 -6.90 23.10 -19.49
N GLY A 149 -6.99 23.60 -18.26
CA GLY A 149 -8.18 24.30 -17.78
C GLY A 149 -8.51 25.55 -18.60
N GLU A 150 -7.51 26.34 -18.98
CA GLU A 150 -7.66 27.51 -19.85
C GLU A 150 -8.12 27.12 -21.27
N ALA A 151 -7.69 25.96 -21.76
CA ALA A 151 -8.07 25.40 -23.07
C ALA A 151 -9.37 24.59 -23.07
N GLY A 152 -10.02 24.40 -21.91
CA GLY A 152 -11.20 23.51 -21.77
C GLY A 152 -10.90 22.05 -21.97
N GLU A 153 -9.63 21.62 -21.82
CA GLU A 153 -9.19 20.23 -21.92
C GLU A 153 -9.34 19.49 -20.58
N PRO A 154 -9.53 18.16 -20.58
CA PRO A 154 -9.56 17.36 -19.35
C PRO A 154 -8.26 17.47 -18.55
N PHE A 155 -8.36 17.57 -17.22
CA PHE A 155 -7.19 17.59 -16.33
C PHE A 155 -6.44 16.24 -16.32
N LEU A 156 -5.12 16.31 -16.09
CA LEU A 156 -4.31 15.15 -15.77
C LEU A 156 -4.61 14.69 -14.33
N ASN A 157 -4.63 13.38 -14.12
CA ASN A 157 -4.83 12.78 -12.80
C ASN A 157 -6.13 13.23 -12.11
N GLN A 158 -7.20 13.42 -12.89
CA GLN A 158 -8.51 13.75 -12.33
C GLN A 158 -8.99 12.63 -11.40
N VAL A 159 -9.38 13.01 -10.18
CA VAL A 159 -9.96 12.08 -9.22
C VAL A 159 -11.40 11.80 -9.59
N ASP A 160 -11.76 10.54 -9.62
CA ASP A 160 -13.14 10.07 -9.71
C ASP A 160 -13.76 10.17 -8.31
N THR A 161 -14.64 11.15 -8.11
CA THR A 161 -15.23 11.44 -6.78
C THR A 161 -16.12 10.32 -6.27
N ASP A 162 -16.71 9.52 -7.16
CA ASP A 162 -17.56 8.37 -6.78
C ASP A 162 -16.71 7.18 -6.29
N ARG A 163 -15.49 7.08 -6.80
CA ARG A 163 -14.53 6.04 -6.41
C ARG A 163 -13.57 6.48 -5.30
N GLY A 164 -13.43 7.79 -5.07
CA GLY A 164 -12.56 8.36 -4.04
C GLY A 164 -11.06 8.41 -4.42
N TYR A 165 -10.70 8.13 -5.66
CA TYR A 165 -9.30 8.21 -6.15
C TYR A 165 -9.21 8.38 -7.66
#